data_114f4c4b58d8c1b261bd62f2491a46c0
#
_entry.id   114f4c4b58d8c1b261bd62f2491a46c0
#
_cell.length_a   1.000
_cell.length_b   1.000
_cell.length_c   1.000
_cell.angle_alpha   90.00
_cell.angle_beta   90.00
_cell.angle_gamma   90.00
#
_symmetry.space_group_name_H-M   'P 1'
#
loop_
_entity.id
_entity.type
_entity.pdbx_description
1 polymer ?
#
loop_
_entity_poly.entity_id
_entity_poly.type
_entity_poly.pdbx_seq_one_letter_code
_entity_poly.pdbx_strand_id
1 'polypeptide(L)'
;MVILFRGPSRLHQASNPKPPGSSNERRRRGSTRSKLSIDEVRNVKLAAPPGARFKGYTSFVVQDLVIRRHVVNFRCERWQMPDGGTMTAALLDGIDGHFGPQLRRFVLAQYHQGQMTVPRLVTLLRSFGILICKRQVLRLLIERQDDFLTEARDTLRAGLSSAAWITVDDTGARHKATNGFCTQIGNAHFAWFGTTGSKSRLNFLELLRAGHDDYVINAEALAYMRQRALAAHVIARLVEHPERRFVGRKAWNAHLEALGIPALKVNPDPVMVATEGALWGSVRAHGFPDTVIVSDDAGQFNVGQHGLCWVHSERLVHKLDAFTAENRAAQATVRDLIWQFYADLKAYRCHPTKRRKTALRARFDRIFTRMTGFVTLDRLLMRLNANKPELLMVLDRPEIPLHTNGSENDIRCQVTRRKVSAGTRSDIGRDCRDAFLGLVKTCAKLEIAFWDYLGDRFVVPGCQAIPPLPKIILARARSP
;
A
#
# COMPACT_ATOMS: atom_id res chain seq x y z
N MET A 1 -15.84 10.43 -41.88
CA MET A 1 -14.96 9.37 -41.34
C MET A 1 -15.18 9.37 -39.82
N VAL A 2 -16.10 8.50 -39.35
CA VAL A 2 -16.53 8.44 -37.95
C VAL A 2 -15.65 7.40 -37.25
N ILE A 3 -14.78 7.85 -36.34
CA ILE A 3 -13.95 6.95 -35.52
C ILE A 3 -14.79 6.53 -34.31
N LEU A 4 -15.25 5.30 -34.31
CA LEU A 4 -15.91 4.63 -33.20
C LEU A 4 -14.85 4.28 -32.13
N PHE A 5 -14.79 5.03 -31.06
CA PHE A 5 -14.08 4.63 -29.85
C PHE A 5 -14.81 3.46 -29.19
N ARG A 6 -14.29 2.26 -29.29
CA ARG A 6 -14.68 1.13 -28.43
C ARG A 6 -14.24 1.45 -26.99
N GLY A 7 -15.20 1.58 -26.09
CA GLY A 7 -14.94 1.70 -24.65
C GLY A 7 -14.25 0.45 -24.08
N PRO A 8 -13.55 0.57 -22.94
CA PRO A 8 -12.84 -0.55 -22.33
C PRO A 8 -13.85 -1.63 -21.91
N SER A 9 -13.60 -2.85 -22.40
CA SER A 9 -14.32 -4.05 -22.02
C SER A 9 -14.35 -4.20 -20.50
N ARG A 10 -15.55 -4.45 -19.95
CA ARG A 10 -15.77 -4.79 -18.55
C ARG A 10 -14.87 -5.98 -18.21
N LEU A 11 -13.87 -5.75 -17.36
CA LEU A 11 -13.12 -6.81 -16.72
C LEU A 11 -14.10 -7.63 -15.88
N HIS A 12 -14.43 -8.83 -16.33
CA HIS A 12 -15.11 -9.82 -15.52
C HIS A 12 -14.25 -10.06 -14.27
N GLN A 13 -14.76 -9.66 -13.10
CA GLN A 13 -14.30 -10.21 -11.85
C GLN A 13 -14.50 -11.72 -11.96
N ALA A 14 -13.41 -12.47 -11.90
CA ALA A 14 -13.47 -13.91 -11.72
C ALA A 14 -14.08 -14.16 -10.32
N SER A 15 -15.41 -14.30 -10.25
CA SER A 15 -16.07 -14.87 -9.10
C SER A 15 -15.59 -16.30 -8.97
N ASN A 16 -15.03 -16.68 -7.82
CA ASN A 16 -14.74 -18.07 -7.50
C ASN A 16 -15.98 -18.92 -7.82
N PRO A 17 -15.87 -20.03 -8.59
CA PRO A 17 -16.98 -20.93 -8.75
C PRO A 17 -17.34 -21.48 -7.39
N LYS A 18 -18.60 -21.30 -6.97
CA LYS A 18 -19.13 -21.93 -5.75
C LYS A 18 -19.10 -23.43 -5.95
N PRO A 19 -18.63 -24.23 -4.96
CA PRO A 19 -18.73 -25.67 -5.02
C PRO A 19 -20.21 -26.07 -5.13
N PRO A 20 -20.56 -27.07 -5.96
CA PRO A 20 -21.94 -27.57 -6.03
C PRO A 20 -22.29 -28.26 -4.71
N GLY A 21 -23.37 -27.83 -4.08
CA GLY A 21 -23.99 -28.56 -2.97
C GLY A 21 -23.86 -27.97 -1.57
N SER A 22 -24.03 -26.67 -1.36
CA SER A 22 -24.41 -26.16 -0.05
C SER A 22 -25.81 -25.53 -0.14
N SER A 23 -26.77 -26.10 0.59
CA SER A 23 -28.08 -25.55 0.81
C SER A 23 -28.03 -24.08 1.18
N ASN A 24 -28.79 -23.25 0.48
CA ASN A 24 -28.98 -21.84 0.73
C ASN A 24 -29.71 -21.59 2.06
N GLU A 25 -29.08 -21.85 3.18
CA GLU A 25 -29.48 -21.20 4.42
C GLU A 25 -29.07 -19.71 4.30
N ARG A 26 -30.05 -18.90 3.89
CA ARG A 26 -29.95 -17.44 4.03
C ARG A 26 -29.72 -17.14 5.51
N ARG A 27 -28.46 -16.90 5.90
CA ARG A 27 -28.16 -16.33 7.21
C ARG A 27 -29.03 -15.09 7.37
N ARG A 28 -30.04 -15.17 8.26
CA ARG A 28 -30.85 -14.02 8.66
C ARG A 28 -29.86 -12.96 9.15
N ARG A 29 -29.75 -11.85 8.44
CA ARG A 29 -29.01 -10.68 8.89
C ARG A 29 -29.66 -10.26 10.21
N GLY A 30 -28.94 -10.41 11.33
CA GLY A 30 -29.38 -9.92 12.63
C GLY A 30 -29.70 -8.43 12.51
N SER A 31 -30.73 -7.98 13.23
CA SER A 31 -31.15 -6.58 13.23
C SER A 31 -29.96 -5.68 13.63
N THR A 32 -29.54 -4.80 12.74
CA THR A 32 -28.52 -3.77 13.04
C THR A 32 -28.98 -2.78 14.10
N ARG A 33 -30.29 -2.74 14.41
CA ARG A 33 -30.91 -1.81 15.37
C ARG A 33 -30.41 -2.02 16.82
N SER A 34 -30.08 -3.24 17.21
CA SER A 34 -29.61 -3.55 18.58
C SER A 34 -28.19 -3.03 18.90
N LYS A 35 -27.46 -2.49 17.89
CA LYS A 35 -26.10 -1.97 18.01
C LYS A 35 -26.02 -0.43 18.01
N LEU A 36 -27.16 0.26 17.89
CA LEU A 36 -27.21 1.70 17.82
C LEU A 36 -27.32 2.32 19.20
N SER A 37 -26.44 3.26 19.50
CA SER A 37 -26.62 4.20 20.61
C SER A 37 -27.68 5.22 20.22
N ILE A 38 -28.62 5.50 21.13
CA ILE A 38 -29.69 6.45 20.92
C ILE A 38 -29.25 7.80 21.53
N ASP A 39 -29.07 8.81 20.69
CA ASP A 39 -28.65 10.14 21.11
C ASP A 39 -29.84 10.97 21.62
N GLU A 40 -31.04 10.78 21.04
CA GLU A 40 -32.24 11.54 21.39
C GLU A 40 -33.49 10.68 21.28
N VAL A 41 -34.43 10.83 22.24
CA VAL A 41 -35.75 10.19 22.22
C VAL A 41 -36.81 11.26 22.03
N ARG A 42 -37.59 11.15 20.94
CA ARG A 42 -38.71 12.04 20.66
C ARG A 42 -40.02 11.27 20.74
N ASN A 43 -40.92 11.67 21.64
CA ASN A 43 -42.25 11.08 21.74
C ASN A 43 -43.18 11.75 20.74
N VAL A 44 -43.70 10.96 19.80
CA VAL A 44 -44.73 11.41 18.85
C VAL A 44 -46.10 11.11 19.47
N LYS A 45 -46.88 12.15 19.70
CA LYS A 45 -48.23 12.04 20.27
C LYS A 45 -49.28 11.88 19.19
N LEU A 46 -50.27 11.07 19.45
CA LEU A 46 -51.48 10.91 18.65
C LEU A 46 -52.67 11.51 19.42
N ALA A 47 -53.51 12.25 18.73
CA ALA A 47 -54.83 12.66 19.28
C ALA A 47 -55.73 11.42 19.35
N ALA A 48 -55.82 10.84 20.54
CA ALA A 48 -56.56 9.61 20.75
C ALA A 48 -58.08 9.91 20.81
N PRO A 49 -58.96 9.05 20.25
CA PRO A 49 -60.40 9.19 20.36
C PRO A 49 -60.87 9.09 21.82
N PRO A 50 -62.02 9.68 22.21
CA PRO A 50 -62.56 9.53 23.56
C PRO A 50 -62.70 8.09 23.96
N GLY A 51 -62.28 7.76 25.18
CA GLY A 51 -62.31 6.39 25.72
C GLY A 51 -61.12 5.50 25.33
N ALA A 52 -60.22 5.93 24.48
CA ALA A 52 -59.01 5.18 24.16
C ALA A 52 -58.07 5.03 25.34
N ARG A 53 -57.49 3.85 25.53
CA ARG A 53 -56.52 3.55 26.60
C ARG A 53 -55.10 3.51 26.03
N PHE A 54 -54.19 4.30 26.62
CA PHE A 54 -52.76 4.29 26.25
C PHE A 54 -52.12 2.93 26.49
N LYS A 55 -51.43 2.37 25.50
CA LYS A 55 -50.80 1.03 25.54
C LYS A 55 -49.26 1.10 25.44
N GLY A 56 -48.68 2.27 25.52
CA GLY A 56 -47.23 2.46 25.42
C GLY A 56 -46.81 2.98 24.04
N TYR A 57 -45.52 2.88 23.76
CA TYR A 57 -44.89 3.38 22.54
C TYR A 57 -44.38 2.23 21.67
N THR A 58 -44.49 2.38 20.39
CA THR A 58 -43.77 1.56 19.41
C THR A 58 -42.54 2.31 18.95
N SER A 59 -41.35 1.77 19.15
CA SER A 59 -40.09 2.42 18.82
C SER A 59 -39.77 2.30 17.34
N PHE A 60 -39.39 3.42 16.74
CA PHE A 60 -38.88 3.49 15.38
C PHE A 60 -37.57 4.33 15.39
N VAL A 61 -36.45 3.69 15.05
CA VAL A 61 -35.13 4.33 15.13
C VAL A 61 -34.71 4.83 13.75
N VAL A 62 -34.33 6.11 13.67
CA VAL A 62 -33.82 6.78 12.45
C VAL A 62 -32.40 7.23 12.71
N GLN A 63 -31.48 6.95 11.78
CA GLN A 63 -30.14 7.52 11.76
C GLN A 63 -30.13 8.69 10.79
N ASP A 64 -29.57 9.82 11.23
CA ASP A 64 -29.44 11.01 10.41
C ASP A 64 -28.04 11.60 10.54
N LEU A 65 -27.67 12.51 9.65
CA LEU A 65 -26.39 13.23 9.65
C LEU A 65 -26.64 14.74 9.66
N VAL A 66 -26.17 15.41 10.71
CA VAL A 66 -26.27 16.87 10.83
C VAL A 66 -24.89 17.50 10.61
N ILE A 67 -24.75 18.25 9.52
CA ILE A 67 -23.53 19.02 9.23
C ILE A 67 -23.86 20.50 9.28
N ARG A 68 -23.19 21.22 10.19
CA ARG A 68 -23.33 22.67 10.34
C ARG A 68 -21.98 23.34 10.56
N ARG A 69 -21.84 24.58 10.06
CA ARG A 69 -20.68 25.40 10.44
C ARG A 69 -20.74 25.72 11.92
N HIS A 70 -19.57 25.77 12.56
CA HIS A 70 -19.40 26.24 13.92
C HIS A 70 -18.27 27.27 13.93
N VAL A 71 -18.56 28.50 14.30
CA VAL A 71 -17.58 29.60 14.34
C VAL A 71 -17.42 30.05 15.79
N VAL A 72 -16.19 30.01 16.28
CA VAL A 72 -15.83 30.42 17.64
C VAL A 72 -14.95 31.66 17.57
N ASN A 73 -15.28 32.67 18.34
CA ASN A 73 -14.43 33.85 18.57
C ASN A 73 -13.64 33.67 19.86
N PHE A 74 -12.35 33.35 19.74
CA PHE A 74 -11.44 33.30 20.90
C PHE A 74 -11.00 34.72 21.25
N ARG A 75 -11.41 35.21 22.39
CA ARG A 75 -11.01 36.52 22.93
C ARG A 75 -9.86 36.31 23.90
N CYS A 76 -8.60 36.40 23.40
CA CYS A 76 -7.38 36.24 24.17
C CYS A 76 -7.12 37.52 24.98
N GLU A 77 -6.96 37.41 26.29
CA GLU A 77 -6.57 38.53 27.14
C GLU A 77 -5.21 39.06 26.75
N ARG A 78 -5.09 40.39 26.80
CA ARG A 78 -3.85 41.07 26.49
C ARG A 78 -3.52 42.02 27.68
N TRP A 79 -2.34 41.85 28.25
CA TRP A 79 -1.87 42.60 29.40
C TRP A 79 -0.63 43.42 29.05
N GLN A 80 -0.54 44.64 29.56
CA GLN A 80 0.67 45.42 29.49
C GLN A 80 1.49 45.18 30.76
N MET A 81 2.74 44.81 30.59
CA MET A 81 3.69 44.55 31.67
C MET A 81 4.25 45.86 32.24
N PRO A 82 4.75 45.90 33.50
CA PRO A 82 5.34 47.10 34.07
C PRO A 82 6.56 47.66 33.31
N ASP A 83 7.26 46.80 32.57
CA ASP A 83 8.40 47.15 31.69
C ASP A 83 7.96 47.73 30.34
N GLY A 84 6.64 47.90 30.11
CA GLY A 84 6.08 48.36 28.85
C GLY A 84 5.86 47.25 27.80
N GLY A 85 6.31 46.02 28.06
CA GLY A 85 6.06 44.84 27.22
C GLY A 85 4.58 44.45 27.18
N THR A 86 4.18 43.70 26.19
CA THR A 86 2.82 43.17 26.05
C THR A 86 2.80 41.65 26.09
N MET A 87 1.95 41.07 26.91
CA MET A 87 1.70 39.64 26.97
C MET A 87 0.27 39.35 26.49
N THR A 88 0.08 38.35 25.65
CA THR A 88 -1.23 37.91 25.15
C THR A 88 -1.42 36.42 25.46
N ALA A 89 -2.61 36.07 25.93
CA ALA A 89 -2.97 34.67 26.21
C ALA A 89 -2.85 33.82 24.93
N ALA A 90 -2.27 32.65 25.07
CA ALA A 90 -2.16 31.68 23.97
C ALA A 90 -3.53 31.10 23.60
N LEU A 91 -3.70 30.70 22.36
CA LEU A 91 -4.84 29.87 21.93
C LEU A 91 -4.77 28.47 22.55
N LEU A 92 -5.91 27.81 22.63
CA LEU A 92 -6.00 26.43 23.09
C LEU A 92 -5.21 25.49 22.19
N ASP A 93 -4.68 24.40 22.76
CA ASP A 93 -3.97 23.36 22.01
C ASP A 93 -4.81 22.81 20.85
N GLY A 94 -4.16 22.53 19.73
CA GLY A 94 -4.82 22.05 18.51
C GLY A 94 -5.48 23.14 17.64
N ILE A 95 -5.43 24.42 18.05
CA ILE A 95 -5.91 25.56 17.25
C ILE A 95 -4.74 26.28 16.61
N ASP A 96 -4.44 25.91 15.39
CA ASP A 96 -3.39 26.45 14.57
C ASP A 96 -3.93 27.29 13.41
N GLY A 97 -4.31 28.53 13.67
CA GLY A 97 -4.85 29.45 12.67
C GLY A 97 -6.38 29.45 12.59
N HIS A 98 -6.96 29.75 11.44
CA HIS A 98 -8.38 30.05 11.29
C HIS A 98 -9.30 28.85 11.05
N PHE A 99 -8.74 27.63 10.96
CA PHE A 99 -9.50 26.41 10.70
C PHE A 99 -9.28 25.40 11.82
N GLY A 100 -10.34 25.11 12.54
CA GLY A 100 -10.30 24.19 13.69
C GLY A 100 -10.05 22.71 13.31
N PRO A 101 -9.77 21.87 14.30
CA PRO A 101 -9.38 20.48 14.11
C PRO A 101 -10.46 19.63 13.39
N GLN A 102 -11.74 19.87 13.65
CA GLN A 102 -12.84 19.17 12.97
C GLN A 102 -12.88 19.47 11.46
N LEU A 103 -12.62 20.71 11.05
CA LEU A 103 -12.59 21.07 9.63
C LEU A 103 -11.35 20.46 8.95
N ARG A 104 -10.19 20.47 9.62
CA ARG A 104 -8.96 19.81 9.13
C ARG A 104 -9.21 18.31 8.94
N ARG A 105 -9.78 17.63 9.94
CA ARG A 105 -10.20 16.24 9.89
C ARG A 105 -11.13 15.96 8.70
N PHE A 106 -12.17 16.78 8.52
CA PHE A 106 -13.12 16.64 7.41
C PHE A 106 -12.44 16.78 6.05
N VAL A 107 -11.61 17.81 5.87
CA VAL A 107 -10.88 18.07 4.62
C VAL A 107 -9.98 16.90 4.25
N LEU A 108 -9.19 16.39 5.18
CA LEU A 108 -8.29 15.26 4.95
C LEU A 108 -9.05 13.96 4.66
N ALA A 109 -10.11 13.67 5.41
CA ALA A 109 -10.94 12.49 5.19
C ALA A 109 -11.60 12.52 3.81
N GLN A 110 -12.23 13.64 3.43
CA GLN A 110 -12.90 13.77 2.13
C GLN A 110 -11.89 13.75 0.97
N TYR A 111 -10.73 14.35 1.14
CA TYR A 111 -9.71 14.36 0.10
C TYR A 111 -9.04 13.00 -0.05
N HIS A 112 -8.55 12.37 1.01
CA HIS A 112 -7.74 11.16 0.93
C HIS A 112 -8.59 9.88 0.87
N GLN A 113 -9.57 9.71 1.73
CA GLN A 113 -10.45 8.53 1.75
C GLN A 113 -11.60 8.66 0.73
N GLY A 114 -12.30 9.80 0.72
CA GLY A 114 -13.39 10.09 -0.22
C GLY A 114 -12.93 10.41 -1.64
N GLN A 115 -11.63 10.58 -1.87
CA GLN A 115 -11.00 10.91 -3.16
C GLN A 115 -11.60 12.14 -3.86
N MET A 116 -12.14 13.06 -3.07
CA MET A 116 -12.72 14.31 -3.57
C MET A 116 -11.65 15.23 -4.15
N THR A 117 -11.93 15.91 -5.26
CA THR A 117 -11.02 16.91 -5.81
C THR A 117 -11.06 18.22 -5.02
N VAL A 118 -9.96 19.00 -5.04
CA VAL A 118 -9.92 20.29 -4.35
C VAL A 118 -11.04 21.25 -4.78
N PRO A 119 -11.36 21.42 -6.08
CA PRO A 119 -12.49 22.26 -6.49
C PRO A 119 -13.83 21.82 -5.91
N ARG A 120 -14.13 20.51 -5.97
CA ARG A 120 -15.37 19.95 -5.40
C ARG A 120 -15.45 20.14 -3.90
N LEU A 121 -14.33 19.95 -3.20
CA LEU A 121 -14.23 20.13 -1.75
C LEU A 121 -14.48 21.60 -1.36
N VAL A 122 -13.93 22.56 -2.10
CA VAL A 122 -14.20 23.99 -1.91
C VAL A 122 -15.69 24.30 -2.09
N THR A 123 -16.32 23.77 -3.16
CA THR A 123 -17.74 23.96 -3.39
C THR A 123 -18.59 23.37 -2.27
N LEU A 124 -18.28 22.16 -1.82
CA LEU A 124 -18.99 21.51 -0.71
C LEU A 124 -18.85 22.30 0.60
N LEU A 125 -17.64 22.74 0.96
CA LEU A 125 -17.42 23.51 2.18
C LEU A 125 -18.17 24.86 2.16
N ARG A 126 -18.21 25.51 1.01
CA ARG A 126 -18.97 26.76 0.81
C ARG A 126 -20.47 26.53 0.92
N SER A 127 -21.02 25.40 0.45
CA SER A 127 -22.45 25.07 0.62
C SER A 127 -22.83 24.87 2.09
N PHE A 128 -21.86 24.51 2.96
CA PHE A 128 -22.06 24.50 4.42
C PHE A 128 -21.85 25.85 5.09
N GLY A 129 -21.61 26.91 4.31
CA GLY A 129 -21.39 28.26 4.82
C GLY A 129 -19.98 28.51 5.35
N ILE A 130 -18.97 27.66 5.01
CA ILE A 130 -17.59 27.85 5.39
C ILE A 130 -16.89 28.73 4.35
N LEU A 131 -16.36 29.86 4.80
CA LEU A 131 -15.62 30.80 3.94
C LEU A 131 -14.19 30.30 3.77
N ILE A 132 -13.94 29.61 2.63
CA ILE A 132 -12.64 29.03 2.32
C ILE A 132 -12.34 29.15 0.83
N CYS A 133 -11.07 29.41 0.48
CA CYS A 133 -10.61 29.44 -0.90
C CYS A 133 -9.75 28.19 -1.24
N LYS A 134 -9.52 27.96 -2.53
CA LYS A 134 -8.72 26.83 -3.02
C LYS A 134 -7.32 26.76 -2.40
N ARG A 135 -6.64 27.92 -2.25
CA ARG A 135 -5.30 27.98 -1.64
C ARG A 135 -5.30 27.53 -0.18
N GLN A 136 -6.32 27.90 0.56
CA GLN A 136 -6.46 27.48 1.98
C GLN A 136 -6.72 25.96 2.10
N VAL A 137 -7.56 25.40 1.25
CA VAL A 137 -7.74 23.93 1.21
C VAL A 137 -6.43 23.22 0.87
N LEU A 138 -5.67 23.72 -0.12
CA LEU A 138 -4.36 23.15 -0.45
C LEU A 138 -3.39 23.22 0.72
N ARG A 139 -3.38 24.32 1.48
CA ARG A 139 -2.55 24.44 2.69
C ARG A 139 -2.96 23.41 3.73
N LEU A 140 -4.25 23.21 3.98
CA LEU A 140 -4.72 22.19 4.91
C LEU A 140 -4.31 20.76 4.51
N LEU A 141 -4.08 20.52 3.23
CA LEU A 141 -3.69 19.20 2.70
C LEU A 141 -2.18 18.94 2.74
N ILE A 142 -1.33 19.97 2.75
CA ILE A 142 0.12 19.81 2.56
C ILE A 142 0.97 20.52 3.61
N GLU A 143 0.46 21.54 4.31
CA GLU A 143 1.23 22.24 5.34
C GLU A 143 1.02 21.59 6.71
N ARG A 144 2.08 21.50 7.51
CA ARG A 144 2.05 20.94 8.88
C ARG A 144 1.55 19.49 8.92
N GLN A 145 2.05 18.66 8.01
CA GLN A 145 1.73 17.24 7.96
C GLN A 145 2.91 16.35 8.40
N ASP A 146 3.94 16.93 9.01
CA ASP A 146 5.20 16.25 9.35
C ASP A 146 5.00 15.03 10.25
N ASP A 147 4.08 15.10 11.21
CA ASP A 147 3.74 14.00 12.11
C ASP A 147 3.12 12.82 11.33
N PHE A 148 2.24 13.10 10.36
CA PHE A 148 1.66 12.07 9.50
C PHE A 148 2.70 11.47 8.55
N LEU A 149 3.61 12.27 8.01
CA LEU A 149 4.72 11.80 7.17
C LEU A 149 5.66 10.90 7.98
N THR A 150 5.94 11.27 9.21
CA THR A 150 6.75 10.49 10.14
C THR A 150 6.05 9.19 10.52
N GLU A 151 4.77 9.23 10.90
CA GLU A 151 4.01 8.03 11.24
C GLU A 151 3.87 7.07 10.04
N ALA A 152 3.70 7.59 8.82
CA ALA A 152 3.69 6.77 7.61
C ALA A 152 5.03 6.07 7.36
N ARG A 153 6.15 6.74 7.59
CA ARG A 153 7.50 6.17 7.50
C ARG A 153 7.73 5.11 8.58
N ASP A 154 7.35 5.40 9.81
CA ASP A 154 7.48 4.47 10.92
C ASP A 154 6.56 3.26 10.77
N THR A 155 5.39 3.43 10.13
CA THR A 155 4.51 2.34 9.70
C THR A 155 5.22 1.39 8.73
N LEU A 156 5.95 1.93 7.74
CA LEU A 156 6.77 1.12 6.85
C LEU A 156 7.88 0.38 7.62
N ARG A 157 8.61 1.06 8.50
CA ARG A 157 9.67 0.47 9.32
C ARG A 157 9.15 -0.68 10.18
N ALA A 158 8.05 -0.44 10.90
CA ALA A 158 7.41 -1.47 11.72
C ALA A 158 6.93 -2.66 10.89
N GLY A 159 6.34 -2.38 9.73
CA GLY A 159 5.90 -3.40 8.79
C GLY A 159 7.06 -4.24 8.25
N LEU A 160 8.13 -3.61 7.79
CA LEU A 160 9.29 -4.31 7.23
C LEU A 160 10.05 -5.14 8.28
N SER A 161 10.20 -4.62 9.51
CA SER A 161 10.92 -5.31 10.58
C SER A 161 10.18 -6.50 11.19
N SER A 162 8.86 -6.59 11.01
CA SER A 162 8.03 -7.62 11.62
C SER A 162 7.39 -8.60 10.64
N ALA A 163 7.49 -8.34 9.33
CA ALA A 163 6.79 -9.12 8.31
C ALA A 163 7.56 -10.38 7.91
N ALA A 164 6.91 -11.55 7.93
CA ALA A 164 7.41 -12.75 7.28
C ALA A 164 7.36 -12.64 5.74
N TRP A 165 6.46 -11.83 5.21
CA TRP A 165 6.31 -11.54 3.80
C TRP A 165 5.70 -10.16 3.57
N ILE A 166 6.03 -9.59 2.42
CA ILE A 166 5.36 -8.39 1.87
C ILE A 166 4.90 -8.68 0.45
N THR A 167 3.87 -8.00 0.02
CA THR A 167 3.49 -7.93 -1.39
C THR A 167 3.77 -6.54 -1.92
N VAL A 168 4.19 -6.46 -3.17
CA VAL A 168 4.51 -5.20 -3.84
C VAL A 168 3.83 -5.13 -5.20
N ASP A 169 3.47 -3.92 -5.60
CA ASP A 169 2.93 -3.61 -6.93
C ASP A 169 3.25 -2.16 -7.27
N ASP A 170 3.28 -1.81 -8.54
CA ASP A 170 3.48 -0.43 -8.96
C ASP A 170 2.49 0.01 -10.04
N THR A 171 2.24 1.31 -10.09
CA THR A 171 1.44 1.93 -11.14
C THR A 171 2.05 3.24 -11.59
N GLY A 172 1.77 3.64 -12.84
CA GLY A 172 2.16 4.96 -13.30
C GLY A 172 1.62 6.07 -12.41
N ALA A 173 2.46 7.06 -12.13
CA ALA A 173 2.13 8.31 -11.46
C ALA A 173 2.56 9.48 -12.32
N ARG A 174 2.09 10.69 -11.99
CA ARG A 174 2.55 11.93 -12.63
C ARG A 174 2.94 12.93 -11.56
N HIS A 175 4.16 13.46 -11.69
CA HIS A 175 4.72 14.42 -10.75
C HIS A 175 5.45 15.54 -11.51
N LYS A 176 5.18 16.80 -11.18
CA LYS A 176 5.77 17.98 -11.86
C LYS A 176 5.71 17.87 -13.40
N ALA A 177 4.54 17.43 -13.91
CA ALA A 177 4.29 17.16 -15.33
C ALA A 177 5.14 16.07 -16.00
N THR A 178 5.99 15.36 -15.25
CA THR A 178 6.78 14.21 -15.71
C THR A 178 6.13 12.89 -15.32
N ASN A 179 6.44 11.82 -16.06
CA ASN A 179 6.01 10.48 -15.70
C ASN A 179 6.85 9.96 -14.53
N GLY A 180 6.19 9.25 -13.62
CA GLY A 180 6.80 8.57 -12.49
C GLY A 180 6.02 7.30 -12.17
N PHE A 181 6.39 6.62 -11.11
CA PHE A 181 5.80 5.35 -10.69
C PHE A 181 5.58 5.37 -9.19
N CYS A 182 4.37 5.04 -8.78
CA CYS A 182 4.02 4.86 -7.39
C CYS A 182 4.07 3.38 -7.07
N THR A 183 4.95 3.00 -6.16
CA THR A 183 5.09 1.63 -5.66
C THR A 183 4.33 1.50 -4.35
N GLN A 184 3.53 0.44 -4.24
CA GLN A 184 2.88 0.03 -3.00
C GLN A 184 3.69 -1.11 -2.38
N ILE A 185 3.91 -1.03 -1.06
CA ILE A 185 4.56 -2.06 -0.24
C ILE A 185 3.63 -2.36 0.93
N GLY A 186 3.33 -3.63 1.22
CA GLY A 186 2.48 -3.95 2.36
C GLY A 186 2.21 -5.44 2.54
N ASN A 187 1.41 -5.73 3.56
CA ASN A 187 0.90 -7.07 3.85
C ASN A 187 -0.52 -7.02 4.41
N ALA A 188 -0.92 -7.98 5.24
CA ALA A 188 -2.24 -7.99 5.89
C ALA A 188 -2.44 -6.84 6.90
N HIS A 189 -1.37 -6.25 7.44
CA HIS A 189 -1.42 -5.29 8.55
C HIS A 189 -1.10 -3.86 8.15
N PHE A 190 -0.38 -3.64 7.06
CA PHE A 190 -0.02 -2.29 6.62
C PHE A 190 -0.02 -2.16 5.10
N ALA A 191 -0.11 -0.93 4.63
CA ALA A 191 0.18 -0.53 3.26
C ALA A 191 0.92 0.80 3.26
N TRP A 192 1.95 0.89 2.45
CA TRP A 192 2.74 2.09 2.26
C TRP A 192 2.91 2.40 0.78
N PHE A 193 3.08 3.67 0.44
CA PHE A 193 3.22 4.12 -0.94
C PHE A 193 4.41 5.06 -1.07
N GLY A 194 5.15 4.95 -2.15
CA GLY A 194 6.25 5.85 -2.50
C GLY A 194 6.35 6.06 -3.99
N THR A 195 6.47 7.32 -4.41
CA THR A 195 6.55 7.69 -5.83
C THR A 195 7.99 8.02 -6.22
N THR A 196 8.48 7.35 -7.25
CA THR A 196 9.82 7.51 -7.83
C THR A 196 9.76 7.91 -9.31
N GLY A 197 10.90 8.34 -9.87
CA GLY A 197 10.98 8.76 -11.26
C GLY A 197 11.02 7.62 -12.28
N SER A 198 11.39 6.40 -11.86
CA SER A 198 11.51 5.25 -12.75
C SER A 198 11.27 3.93 -12.03
N LYS A 199 10.98 2.87 -12.80
CA LYS A 199 10.89 1.47 -12.33
C LYS A 199 12.28 0.84 -12.31
N SER A 200 13.16 1.34 -11.47
CA SER A 200 14.49 0.74 -11.30
C SER A 200 14.60 0.00 -9.97
N ARG A 201 15.48 -1.00 -9.92
CA ARG A 201 15.79 -1.71 -8.67
C ARG A 201 16.42 -0.79 -7.65
N LEU A 202 17.25 0.17 -8.08
CA LEU A 202 17.78 1.22 -7.23
C LEU A 202 16.67 1.97 -6.50
N ASN A 203 15.65 2.42 -7.23
CA ASN A 203 14.51 3.13 -6.63
C ASN A 203 13.72 2.24 -5.67
N PHE A 204 13.53 0.96 -5.99
CA PHE A 204 12.86 0.04 -5.08
C PHE A 204 13.64 -0.19 -3.79
N LEU A 205 14.96 -0.37 -3.87
CA LEU A 205 15.83 -0.48 -2.70
C LEU A 205 15.84 0.81 -1.86
N GLU A 206 15.82 1.98 -2.51
CA GLU A 206 15.65 3.27 -1.82
C GLU A 206 14.34 3.33 -1.03
N LEU A 207 13.24 2.80 -1.57
CA LEU A 207 11.96 2.74 -0.85
C LEU A 207 12.03 1.75 0.33
N LEU A 208 12.66 0.59 0.15
CA LEU A 208 12.84 -0.42 1.22
C LEU A 208 13.71 0.08 2.37
N ARG A 209 14.62 1.05 2.15
CA ARG A 209 15.39 1.69 3.22
C ARG A 209 14.51 2.45 4.22
N ALA A 210 13.24 2.69 3.92
CA ALA A 210 12.28 3.33 4.82
C ALA A 210 12.78 4.67 5.42
N GLY A 211 13.45 5.48 4.58
CA GLY A 211 13.95 6.81 4.94
C GLY A 211 15.29 6.82 5.69
N HIS A 212 16.01 5.69 5.78
CA HIS A 212 17.43 5.70 6.11
C HIS A 212 18.23 6.20 4.91
N ASP A 213 19.34 6.87 5.12
CA ASP A 213 20.13 7.51 4.07
C ASP A 213 21.54 6.93 3.90
N ASP A 214 21.88 5.88 4.66
CA ASP A 214 23.17 5.23 4.64
C ASP A 214 23.31 4.17 3.53
N TYR A 215 24.54 3.95 3.11
CA TYR A 215 25.01 2.89 2.22
C TYR A 215 25.94 1.99 3.04
N VAL A 216 25.66 0.68 3.09
CA VAL A 216 26.36 -0.25 4.00
C VAL A 216 26.97 -1.41 3.23
N ILE A 217 28.27 -1.62 3.40
CA ILE A 217 28.99 -2.77 2.86
C ILE A 217 29.13 -3.83 3.96
N ASN A 218 28.12 -4.70 4.07
CA ASN A 218 28.09 -5.85 4.99
C ASN A 218 28.08 -7.17 4.20
N ALA A 219 27.96 -8.28 4.89
CA ALA A 219 27.93 -9.61 4.27
C ALA A 219 26.80 -9.76 3.24
N GLU A 220 25.63 -9.20 3.54
CA GLU A 220 24.44 -9.21 2.66
C GLU A 220 24.66 -8.37 1.40
N ALA A 221 25.29 -7.21 1.54
CA ALA A 221 25.66 -6.36 0.39
C ALA A 221 26.61 -7.11 -0.55
N LEU A 222 27.63 -7.75 0.01
CA LEU A 222 28.61 -8.50 -0.78
C LEU A 222 27.99 -9.76 -1.42
N ALA A 223 27.10 -10.46 -0.73
CA ALA A 223 26.36 -11.59 -1.28
C ALA A 223 25.49 -11.15 -2.45
N TYR A 224 24.77 -10.03 -2.30
CA TYR A 224 23.97 -9.43 -3.37
C TYR A 224 24.84 -9.09 -4.59
N MET A 225 25.98 -8.43 -4.40
CA MET A 225 26.89 -8.05 -5.49
C MET A 225 27.42 -9.29 -6.25
N ARG A 226 27.76 -10.38 -5.53
CA ARG A 226 28.16 -11.66 -6.14
C ARG A 226 27.01 -12.29 -6.96
N GLN A 227 25.81 -12.32 -6.37
CA GLN A 227 24.61 -12.85 -7.06
C GLN A 227 24.31 -12.08 -8.36
N ARG A 228 24.61 -10.78 -8.37
CA ARG A 228 24.48 -9.91 -9.55
C ARG A 228 25.68 -9.94 -10.49
N ALA A 229 26.57 -10.90 -10.30
CA ALA A 229 27.78 -11.09 -11.12
C ALA A 229 28.70 -9.85 -11.19
N LEU A 230 28.77 -9.05 -10.13
CA LEU A 230 29.75 -7.96 -10.04
C LEU A 230 31.18 -8.59 -10.07
N ALA A 231 32.05 -8.03 -10.90
CA ALA A 231 33.40 -8.56 -11.06
C ALA A 231 34.16 -8.65 -9.73
N ALA A 232 34.85 -9.77 -9.50
CA ALA A 232 35.51 -10.08 -8.23
C ALA A 232 36.52 -9.01 -7.79
N HIS A 233 37.28 -8.42 -8.72
CA HIS A 233 38.23 -7.34 -8.42
C HIS A 233 37.55 -6.04 -7.96
N VAL A 234 36.30 -5.77 -8.40
CA VAL A 234 35.51 -4.61 -7.89
C VAL A 234 35.07 -4.89 -6.44
N ILE A 235 34.59 -6.12 -6.17
CA ILE A 235 34.23 -6.54 -4.80
C ILE A 235 35.45 -6.46 -3.88
N ALA A 236 36.62 -6.89 -4.34
CA ALA A 236 37.85 -6.81 -3.57
C ALA A 236 38.18 -5.36 -3.15
N ARG A 237 38.14 -4.40 -4.09
CA ARG A 237 38.35 -2.96 -3.80
C ARG A 237 37.38 -2.44 -2.73
N LEU A 238 36.10 -2.82 -2.80
CA LEU A 238 35.11 -2.46 -1.79
C LEU A 238 35.40 -3.10 -0.43
N VAL A 239 35.93 -4.33 -0.40
CA VAL A 239 36.25 -5.06 0.82
C VAL A 239 37.58 -4.60 1.44
N GLU A 240 38.54 -4.17 0.68
CA GLU A 240 39.85 -3.69 1.19
C GLU A 240 39.76 -2.34 1.92
N HIS A 241 38.80 -1.50 1.55
CA HIS A 241 38.57 -0.21 2.21
C HIS A 241 38.08 -0.41 3.66
N PRO A 242 38.60 0.30 4.67
CA PRO A 242 38.24 0.10 6.08
C PRO A 242 36.81 0.58 6.39
N GLU A 243 36.36 1.65 5.77
CA GLU A 243 35.03 2.21 5.99
C GLU A 243 33.96 1.37 5.30
N ARG A 244 32.88 1.07 6.04
CA ARG A 244 31.79 0.18 5.59
C ARG A 244 30.43 0.87 5.54
N ARG A 245 30.33 2.10 6.03
CA ARG A 245 29.06 2.84 6.12
C ARG A 245 29.25 4.27 5.68
N PHE A 246 28.47 4.69 4.71
CA PHE A 246 28.55 6.01 4.10
C PHE A 246 27.18 6.68 4.22
N VAL A 247 27.13 7.86 4.85
CA VAL A 247 25.89 8.60 5.04
C VAL A 247 25.64 9.53 3.85
N GLY A 248 24.53 9.30 3.18
CA GLY A 248 24.08 10.08 2.03
C GLY A 248 24.79 9.73 0.71
N ARG A 249 24.10 10.01 -0.38
CA ARG A 249 24.54 9.70 -1.75
C ARG A 249 25.87 10.32 -2.13
N LYS A 250 26.14 11.54 -1.60
CA LYS A 250 27.38 12.24 -1.90
C LYS A 250 28.61 11.52 -1.36
N ALA A 251 28.57 11.06 -0.11
CA ALA A 251 29.66 10.29 0.52
C ALA A 251 29.86 8.94 -0.20
N TRP A 252 28.77 8.27 -0.55
CA TRP A 252 28.83 7.02 -1.32
C TRP A 252 29.47 7.20 -2.69
N ASN A 253 29.06 8.21 -3.46
CA ASN A 253 29.64 8.48 -4.78
C ASN A 253 31.15 8.83 -4.68
N ALA A 254 31.53 9.67 -3.71
CA ALA A 254 32.94 10.01 -3.48
C ALA A 254 33.77 8.77 -3.14
N HIS A 255 33.22 7.82 -2.38
CA HIS A 255 33.87 6.55 -2.11
C HIS A 255 34.08 5.71 -3.38
N LEU A 256 33.07 5.59 -4.23
CA LEU A 256 33.22 4.86 -5.51
C LEU A 256 34.26 5.52 -6.43
N GLU A 257 34.32 6.85 -6.47
CA GLU A 257 35.32 7.60 -7.23
C GLU A 257 36.73 7.37 -6.68
N ALA A 258 36.92 7.43 -5.37
CA ALA A 258 38.22 7.15 -4.72
C ALA A 258 38.75 5.75 -5.04
N LEU A 259 37.84 4.76 -5.19
CA LEU A 259 38.20 3.40 -5.60
C LEU A 259 38.38 3.24 -7.12
N GLY A 260 38.17 4.27 -7.92
CA GLY A 260 38.26 4.25 -9.37
C GLY A 260 37.20 3.34 -10.04
N ILE A 261 36.11 3.02 -9.33
CA ILE A 261 35.07 2.11 -9.84
C ILE A 261 34.32 2.70 -11.06
N PRO A 262 33.97 4.01 -11.11
CA PRO A 262 33.28 4.59 -12.27
C PRO A 262 34.08 4.52 -13.59
N ALA A 263 35.41 4.43 -13.52
CA ALA A 263 36.27 4.32 -14.70
C ALA A 263 36.34 2.90 -15.27
N LEU A 264 35.83 1.88 -14.56
CA LEU A 264 35.89 0.48 -14.98
C LEU A 264 34.84 0.17 -16.05
N LYS A 265 35.27 -0.37 -17.16
CA LYS A 265 34.40 -0.82 -18.27
C LYS A 265 34.13 -2.32 -18.16
N VAL A 266 33.37 -2.72 -17.15
CA VAL A 266 32.98 -4.11 -16.92
C VAL A 266 31.46 -4.26 -16.99
N ASN A 267 31.00 -5.45 -17.30
CA ASN A 267 29.57 -5.77 -17.33
C ASN A 267 29.28 -6.86 -16.27
N PRO A 268 28.26 -6.70 -15.44
CA PRO A 268 27.33 -5.55 -15.36
C PRO A 268 27.97 -4.24 -14.88
N ASP A 269 27.27 -3.10 -15.06
CA ASP A 269 27.73 -1.78 -14.61
C ASP A 269 28.14 -1.81 -13.13
N PRO A 270 29.42 -1.55 -12.82
CA PRO A 270 29.92 -1.74 -11.46
C PRO A 270 29.39 -0.70 -10.49
N VAL A 271 29.15 0.54 -10.92
CA VAL A 271 28.57 1.62 -10.08
C VAL A 271 27.13 1.26 -9.69
N MET A 272 26.35 0.79 -10.66
CA MET A 272 24.97 0.40 -10.43
C MET A 272 24.88 -0.78 -9.44
N VAL A 273 25.60 -1.87 -9.70
CA VAL A 273 25.52 -3.08 -8.86
C VAL A 273 26.11 -2.87 -7.48
N ALA A 274 27.21 -2.12 -7.35
CA ALA A 274 27.78 -1.76 -6.05
C ALA A 274 26.79 -0.90 -5.24
N THR A 275 26.12 0.05 -5.89
CA THR A 275 25.11 0.91 -5.24
C THR A 275 23.90 0.09 -4.81
N GLU A 276 23.36 -0.79 -5.67
CA GLU A 276 22.26 -1.71 -5.31
C GLU A 276 22.66 -2.56 -4.09
N GLY A 277 23.89 -3.13 -4.10
CA GLY A 277 24.39 -3.94 -3.00
C GLY A 277 24.51 -3.17 -1.68
N ALA A 278 25.04 -1.94 -1.71
CA ALA A 278 25.17 -1.11 -0.52
C ALA A 278 23.82 -0.64 0.03
N LEU A 279 22.84 -0.38 -0.85
CA LEU A 279 21.45 -0.12 -0.46
C LEU A 279 20.80 -1.35 0.18
N TRP A 280 21.01 -2.54 -0.39
CA TRP A 280 20.54 -3.79 0.21
C TRP A 280 21.20 -4.05 1.57
N GLY A 281 22.49 -3.76 1.69
CA GLY A 281 23.20 -3.82 2.97
C GLY A 281 22.60 -2.89 4.03
N SER A 282 22.18 -1.68 3.65
CA SER A 282 21.47 -0.75 4.53
C SER A 282 20.09 -1.31 4.93
N VAL A 283 19.29 -1.80 3.98
CA VAL A 283 17.98 -2.42 4.24
C VAL A 283 18.10 -3.55 5.28
N ARG A 284 19.11 -4.43 5.12
CA ARG A 284 19.37 -5.55 6.05
C ARG A 284 19.85 -5.07 7.42
N ALA A 285 20.69 -4.04 7.47
CA ALA A 285 21.21 -3.48 8.72
C ALA A 285 20.11 -2.80 9.57
N HIS A 286 19.06 -2.30 8.93
CA HIS A 286 17.94 -1.63 9.58
C HIS A 286 16.73 -2.55 9.88
N GLY A 287 16.94 -3.86 9.93
CA GLY A 287 15.95 -4.78 10.48
C GLY A 287 14.95 -5.32 9.46
N PHE A 288 15.35 -5.49 8.21
CA PHE A 288 14.59 -6.29 7.25
C PHE A 288 15.03 -7.77 7.42
N PRO A 289 14.21 -8.64 8.05
CA PRO A 289 14.56 -10.04 8.32
C PRO A 289 14.50 -10.88 7.02
N ASP A 290 14.41 -12.20 7.14
CA ASP A 290 14.21 -13.10 6.00
C ASP A 290 12.79 -13.02 5.42
N THR A 291 12.36 -11.80 5.12
CA THR A 291 11.06 -11.46 4.56
C THR A 291 11.00 -11.82 3.09
N VAL A 292 9.96 -12.56 2.69
CA VAL A 292 9.72 -12.88 1.27
C VAL A 292 8.99 -11.70 0.61
N ILE A 293 9.53 -11.24 -0.51
CA ILE A 293 8.89 -10.23 -1.38
C ILE A 293 8.09 -10.96 -2.44
N VAL A 294 6.77 -10.83 -2.43
CA VAL A 294 5.89 -11.45 -3.44
C VAL A 294 5.43 -10.38 -4.43
N SER A 295 5.75 -10.58 -5.71
CA SER A 295 5.41 -9.62 -6.77
C SER A 295 4.91 -10.31 -8.04
N ASP A 296 4.64 -9.52 -9.08
CA ASP A 296 4.66 -9.99 -10.46
C ASP A 296 6.13 -10.28 -10.90
N ASP A 297 6.31 -10.69 -12.16
CA ASP A 297 7.65 -10.98 -12.71
C ASP A 297 8.39 -9.69 -13.16
N ALA A 298 8.18 -8.57 -12.49
CA ALA A 298 8.86 -7.32 -12.77
C ALA A 298 10.25 -7.28 -12.10
N GLY A 299 11.29 -7.16 -12.92
CA GLY A 299 12.68 -7.35 -12.48
C GLY A 299 13.20 -6.41 -11.39
N GLN A 300 12.54 -5.26 -11.16
CA GLN A 300 12.91 -4.34 -10.08
C GLN A 300 12.62 -4.92 -8.69
N PHE A 301 11.65 -5.82 -8.56
CA PHE A 301 11.24 -6.40 -7.28
C PHE A 301 12.05 -7.64 -6.89
N ASN A 302 12.84 -8.19 -7.81
CA ASN A 302 13.66 -9.37 -7.55
C ASN A 302 14.89 -8.99 -6.73
N VAL A 303 14.71 -8.87 -5.42
CA VAL A 303 15.74 -8.65 -4.40
C VAL A 303 15.47 -9.55 -3.19
N GLY A 304 16.51 -10.04 -2.54
CA GLY A 304 16.40 -10.94 -1.38
C GLY A 304 15.66 -12.24 -1.70
N GLN A 305 14.79 -12.69 -0.79
CA GLN A 305 13.90 -13.83 -1.02
C GLN A 305 12.69 -13.36 -1.84
N HIS A 306 12.57 -13.82 -3.07
CA HIS A 306 11.53 -13.37 -4.00
C HIS A 306 10.59 -14.52 -4.36
N GLY A 307 9.28 -14.26 -4.27
CA GLY A 307 8.22 -15.16 -4.69
C GLY A 307 7.36 -14.55 -5.79
N LEU A 308 6.88 -15.36 -6.71
CA LEU A 308 6.05 -14.92 -7.83
C LEU A 308 4.56 -15.16 -7.62
N CYS A 309 3.77 -14.20 -8.07
CA CYS A 309 2.32 -14.25 -8.05
C CYS A 309 1.77 -15.23 -9.10
N TRP A 310 1.08 -16.28 -8.65
CA TRP A 310 0.46 -17.28 -9.52
C TRP A 310 -0.62 -16.72 -10.44
N VAL A 311 -1.38 -15.74 -9.97
CA VAL A 311 -2.41 -15.07 -10.76
C VAL A 311 -1.80 -14.30 -11.92
N HIS A 312 -0.66 -13.63 -11.70
CA HIS A 312 0.07 -12.96 -12.79
C HIS A 312 0.67 -13.97 -13.78
N SER A 313 1.22 -15.08 -13.29
CA SER A 313 1.78 -16.13 -14.15
C SER A 313 0.70 -16.79 -15.04
N GLU A 314 -0.50 -17.08 -14.50
CA GLU A 314 -1.63 -17.55 -15.30
C GLU A 314 -2.10 -16.50 -16.31
N ARG A 315 -2.15 -15.23 -15.91
CA ARG A 315 -2.54 -14.12 -16.78
C ARG A 315 -1.63 -13.99 -18.00
N LEU A 316 -0.34 -14.34 -17.90
CA LEU A 316 0.55 -14.39 -19.06
C LEU A 316 0.08 -15.46 -20.06
N VAL A 317 -0.31 -16.65 -19.60
CA VAL A 317 -0.87 -17.71 -20.46
C VAL A 317 -2.19 -17.25 -21.07
N HIS A 318 -3.08 -16.67 -20.26
CA HIS A 318 -4.39 -16.17 -20.73
C HIS A 318 -4.28 -15.11 -21.83
N LYS A 319 -3.25 -14.27 -21.80
CA LYS A 319 -3.05 -13.18 -22.76
C LYS A 319 -2.41 -13.57 -24.08
N LEU A 320 -2.02 -14.84 -24.25
CA LEU A 320 -1.46 -15.29 -25.53
C LEU A 320 -2.54 -15.29 -26.60
N ASP A 321 -2.19 -14.77 -27.77
CA ASP A 321 -3.07 -14.77 -28.95
C ASP A 321 -3.10 -16.16 -29.58
N ALA A 322 -4.15 -16.92 -29.33
CA ALA A 322 -4.37 -18.26 -29.86
C ALA A 322 -5.31 -18.20 -31.07
N PHE A 323 -4.73 -18.21 -32.27
CA PHE A 323 -5.48 -18.00 -33.54
C PHE A 323 -6.20 -19.26 -34.02
N THR A 324 -5.62 -20.45 -33.83
CA THR A 324 -6.24 -21.71 -34.25
C THR A 324 -7.06 -22.38 -33.16
N ALA A 325 -7.92 -23.32 -33.50
CA ALA A 325 -8.71 -24.09 -32.53
C ALA A 325 -7.80 -24.94 -31.64
N GLU A 326 -6.74 -25.51 -32.18
CA GLU A 326 -5.75 -26.33 -31.48
C GLU A 326 -4.99 -25.49 -30.47
N ASN A 327 -4.55 -24.26 -30.83
CA ASN A 327 -3.86 -23.35 -29.93
C ASN A 327 -4.77 -22.90 -28.77
N ARG A 328 -6.06 -22.63 -29.06
CA ARG A 328 -7.04 -22.31 -28.01
C ARG A 328 -7.27 -23.47 -27.05
N ALA A 329 -7.35 -24.71 -27.59
CA ALA A 329 -7.51 -25.91 -26.76
C ALA A 329 -6.27 -26.16 -25.89
N ALA A 330 -5.07 -26.02 -26.46
CA ALA A 330 -3.81 -26.12 -25.72
C ALA A 330 -3.71 -25.06 -24.59
N GLN A 331 -4.02 -23.81 -24.91
CA GLN A 331 -4.06 -22.71 -23.92
C GLN A 331 -5.06 -22.99 -22.79
N ALA A 332 -6.29 -23.41 -23.11
CA ALA A 332 -7.31 -23.74 -22.12
C ALA A 332 -6.86 -24.87 -21.21
N THR A 333 -6.31 -25.97 -21.80
CA THR A 333 -5.77 -27.11 -21.04
C THR A 333 -4.68 -26.67 -20.04
N VAL A 334 -3.72 -25.86 -20.47
CA VAL A 334 -2.65 -25.37 -19.60
C VAL A 334 -3.20 -24.48 -18.50
N ARG A 335 -4.14 -23.60 -18.80
CA ARG A 335 -4.80 -22.75 -17.79
C ARG A 335 -5.53 -23.58 -16.73
N ASP A 336 -6.26 -24.61 -17.13
CA ASP A 336 -6.95 -25.53 -16.21
C ASP A 336 -5.95 -26.27 -15.30
N LEU A 337 -4.84 -26.73 -15.85
CA LEU A 337 -3.77 -27.36 -15.07
C LEU A 337 -3.15 -26.40 -14.06
N ILE A 338 -2.92 -25.14 -14.44
CA ILE A 338 -2.40 -24.10 -13.54
C ILE A 338 -3.39 -23.83 -12.41
N TRP A 339 -4.70 -23.70 -12.70
CA TRP A 339 -5.70 -23.45 -11.67
C TRP A 339 -5.91 -24.64 -10.71
N GLN A 340 -5.86 -25.87 -11.23
CA GLN A 340 -5.86 -27.05 -10.39
C GLN A 340 -4.63 -27.10 -9.48
N PHE A 341 -3.45 -26.82 -10.04
CA PHE A 341 -2.21 -26.76 -9.27
C PHE A 341 -2.24 -25.66 -8.21
N TYR A 342 -2.79 -24.49 -8.53
CA TYR A 342 -3.02 -23.40 -7.58
C TYR A 342 -3.94 -23.82 -6.43
N ALA A 343 -5.00 -24.59 -6.70
CA ALA A 343 -5.87 -25.12 -5.66
C ALA A 343 -5.12 -26.10 -4.72
N ASP A 344 -4.25 -26.94 -5.30
CA ASP A 344 -3.41 -27.84 -4.50
C ASP A 344 -2.37 -27.09 -3.65
N LEU A 345 -1.79 -26.01 -4.15
CA LEU A 345 -0.91 -25.13 -3.37
C LEU A 345 -1.68 -24.46 -2.21
N LYS A 346 -2.93 -24.05 -2.41
CA LYS A 346 -3.79 -23.55 -1.32
C LYS A 346 -4.02 -24.61 -0.25
N ALA A 347 -4.31 -25.84 -0.66
CA ALA A 347 -4.50 -26.96 0.27
C ALA A 347 -3.20 -27.34 1.00
N TYR A 348 -2.04 -27.21 0.32
CA TYR A 348 -0.74 -27.42 0.92
C TYR A 348 -0.45 -26.39 2.02
N ARG A 349 -0.73 -25.12 1.79
CA ARG A 349 -0.53 -24.04 2.79
C ARG A 349 -1.23 -24.33 4.12
N CYS A 350 -2.44 -24.91 4.06
CA CYS A 350 -3.19 -25.28 5.28
C CYS A 350 -2.57 -26.50 6.00
N HIS A 351 -2.04 -27.47 5.24
CA HIS A 351 -1.50 -28.72 5.78
C HIS A 351 -0.22 -29.11 5.04
N PRO A 352 0.91 -28.46 5.33
CA PRO A 352 2.20 -28.71 4.67
C PRO A 352 2.77 -30.06 5.14
N THR A 353 3.12 -30.94 4.18
CA THR A 353 3.81 -32.22 4.45
C THR A 353 4.91 -32.47 3.43
N LYS A 354 5.98 -33.19 3.83
CA LYS A 354 7.10 -33.55 2.95
C LYS A 354 6.61 -34.29 1.71
N ARG A 355 5.69 -35.27 1.86
CA ARG A 355 5.11 -36.05 0.76
C ARG A 355 4.40 -35.15 -0.27
N ARG A 356 3.54 -34.23 0.19
CA ARG A 356 2.83 -33.28 -0.70
C ARG A 356 3.80 -32.33 -1.38
N LYS A 357 4.82 -31.84 -0.66
CA LYS A 357 5.86 -30.98 -1.23
C LYS A 357 6.56 -31.64 -2.41
N THR A 358 7.01 -32.90 -2.26
CA THR A 358 7.66 -33.66 -3.34
C THR A 358 6.72 -33.89 -4.51
N ALA A 359 5.46 -34.30 -4.25
CA ALA A 359 4.47 -34.52 -5.29
C ALA A 359 4.15 -33.25 -6.09
N LEU A 360 4.04 -32.09 -5.41
CA LEU A 360 3.81 -30.78 -6.05
C LEU A 360 4.99 -30.35 -6.90
N ARG A 361 6.23 -30.54 -6.45
CA ARG A 361 7.41 -30.28 -7.28
C ARG A 361 7.42 -31.11 -8.57
N ALA A 362 7.16 -32.42 -8.47
CA ALA A 362 7.07 -33.29 -9.65
C ALA A 362 5.90 -32.94 -10.57
N ARG A 363 4.75 -32.51 -10.01
CA ARG A 363 3.60 -32.07 -10.81
C ARG A 363 3.89 -30.73 -11.53
N PHE A 364 4.58 -29.80 -10.87
CA PHE A 364 5.03 -28.56 -11.48
C PHE A 364 5.84 -28.87 -12.74
N ASP A 365 6.85 -29.74 -12.64
CA ASP A 365 7.70 -30.12 -13.78
C ASP A 365 6.85 -30.66 -14.92
N ARG A 366 5.92 -31.61 -14.67
CA ARG A 366 5.03 -32.15 -15.70
C ARG A 366 4.16 -31.11 -16.39
N ILE A 367 3.79 -30.04 -15.73
CA ILE A 367 2.98 -28.96 -16.32
C ILE A 367 3.86 -28.05 -17.17
N PHE A 368 5.00 -27.61 -16.64
CA PHE A 368 5.79 -26.52 -17.24
C PHE A 368 6.90 -27.01 -18.19
N THR A 369 7.17 -28.31 -18.25
CA THR A 369 8.03 -28.92 -19.32
C THR A 369 7.21 -29.54 -20.46
N ARG A 370 5.88 -29.38 -20.45
CA ARG A 370 4.99 -29.92 -21.48
C ARG A 370 5.22 -29.23 -22.82
N MET A 371 5.24 -30.03 -23.89
CA MET A 371 5.17 -29.56 -25.26
C MET A 371 3.71 -29.61 -25.73
N THR A 372 3.17 -28.48 -26.13
CA THR A 372 1.76 -28.33 -26.53
C THR A 372 1.58 -28.26 -28.04
N GLY A 373 2.66 -28.05 -28.80
CA GLY A 373 2.63 -27.74 -30.21
C GLY A 373 2.33 -26.26 -30.53
N PHE A 374 1.92 -25.47 -29.51
CA PHE A 374 1.76 -24.02 -29.61
C PHE A 374 3.07 -23.35 -29.20
N VAL A 375 3.94 -23.02 -30.11
CA VAL A 375 5.32 -22.55 -29.89
C VAL A 375 5.41 -21.40 -28.91
N THR A 376 4.50 -20.43 -29.00
CA THR A 376 4.50 -19.27 -28.08
C THR A 376 4.16 -19.68 -26.65
N LEU A 377 3.23 -20.63 -26.48
CA LEU A 377 2.88 -21.18 -25.19
C LEU A 377 4.03 -22.02 -24.63
N ASP A 378 4.66 -22.85 -25.46
CA ASP A 378 5.80 -23.69 -25.04
C ASP A 378 6.98 -22.85 -24.55
N ARG A 379 7.30 -21.74 -25.26
CA ARG A 379 8.32 -20.78 -24.80
C ARG A 379 7.94 -20.12 -23.45
N LEU A 380 6.68 -19.77 -23.28
CA LEU A 380 6.21 -19.21 -22.01
C LEU A 380 6.28 -20.22 -20.86
N LEU A 381 5.93 -21.49 -21.11
CA LEU A 381 6.07 -22.57 -20.13
C LEU A 381 7.54 -22.78 -19.72
N MET A 382 8.48 -22.78 -20.67
CA MET A 382 9.91 -22.84 -20.36
C MET A 382 10.37 -21.67 -19.48
N ARG A 383 9.91 -20.44 -19.77
CA ARG A 383 10.20 -19.27 -18.92
C ARG A 383 9.63 -19.43 -17.51
N LEU A 384 8.38 -19.89 -17.38
CA LEU A 384 7.77 -20.14 -16.07
C LEU A 384 8.47 -21.29 -15.33
N ASN A 385 8.97 -22.30 -16.06
CA ASN A 385 9.78 -23.35 -15.45
C ASN A 385 11.13 -22.83 -14.94
N ALA A 386 11.75 -21.88 -15.63
CA ALA A 386 12.98 -21.24 -15.14
C ALA A 386 12.75 -20.48 -13.82
N ASN A 387 11.55 -19.94 -13.61
CA ASN A 387 11.13 -19.25 -12.39
C ASN A 387 10.57 -20.23 -11.31
N LYS A 388 10.86 -21.53 -11.43
CA LYS A 388 10.39 -22.55 -10.48
C LYS A 388 10.71 -22.26 -9.02
N PRO A 389 11.90 -21.77 -8.63
CA PRO A 389 12.21 -21.45 -7.25
C PRO A 389 11.26 -20.42 -6.65
N GLU A 390 10.97 -19.33 -7.39
CA GLU A 390 10.09 -18.24 -6.96
C GLU A 390 8.62 -18.67 -6.96
N LEU A 391 8.16 -19.41 -7.96
CA LEU A 391 6.79 -19.93 -8.04
C LEU A 391 6.49 -20.97 -6.96
N LEU A 392 7.49 -21.76 -6.57
CA LEU A 392 7.37 -22.78 -5.54
C LEU A 392 7.87 -22.34 -4.16
N MET A 393 8.21 -21.07 -3.96
CA MET A 393 8.63 -20.52 -2.67
C MET A 393 7.65 -20.88 -1.54
N VAL A 394 6.36 -20.92 -1.83
CA VAL A 394 5.30 -21.33 -0.90
C VAL A 394 5.47 -22.74 -0.35
N LEU A 395 6.20 -23.62 -1.02
CA LEU A 395 6.48 -24.97 -0.52
C LEU A 395 7.52 -24.99 0.61
N ASP A 396 8.36 -23.95 0.67
CA ASP A 396 9.36 -23.73 1.72
C ASP A 396 8.87 -22.72 2.78
N ARG A 397 7.99 -21.80 2.38
CA ARG A 397 7.41 -20.72 3.18
C ARG A 397 5.87 -20.74 3.04
N PRO A 398 5.16 -21.68 3.71
CA PRO A 398 3.71 -21.84 3.54
C PRO A 398 2.86 -20.64 3.97
N GLU A 399 3.43 -19.74 4.76
CA GLU A 399 2.79 -18.51 5.22
C GLU A 399 2.64 -17.44 4.12
N ILE A 400 3.43 -17.49 3.03
CA ILE A 400 3.35 -16.48 1.99
C ILE A 400 2.06 -16.59 1.15
N PRO A 401 1.53 -15.48 0.64
CA PRO A 401 0.38 -15.51 -0.27
C PRO A 401 0.79 -16.06 -1.64
N LEU A 402 -0.15 -16.72 -2.32
CA LEU A 402 0.03 -17.19 -3.72
C LEU A 402 -0.24 -16.09 -4.76
N HIS A 403 -0.66 -14.92 -4.33
CA HIS A 403 -1.06 -13.81 -5.20
C HIS A 403 -0.85 -12.46 -4.52
N THR A 404 -0.80 -11.41 -5.33
CA THR A 404 -0.63 -10.01 -4.91
C THR A 404 -1.94 -9.21 -4.92
N ASN A 405 -3.11 -9.87 -4.84
CA ASN A 405 -4.42 -9.19 -4.90
C ASN A 405 -4.57 -8.10 -3.82
N GLY A 406 -3.93 -8.27 -2.65
CA GLY A 406 -3.89 -7.25 -1.60
C GLY A 406 -3.28 -5.94 -2.12
N SER A 407 -2.09 -6.04 -2.73
CA SER A 407 -1.40 -4.90 -3.33
C SER A 407 -2.14 -4.31 -4.52
N GLU A 408 -2.72 -5.16 -5.41
CA GLU A 408 -3.57 -4.68 -6.50
C GLU A 408 -4.76 -3.86 -5.98
N ASN A 409 -5.43 -4.30 -4.91
CA ASN A 409 -6.54 -3.57 -4.31
C ASN A 409 -6.09 -2.28 -3.62
N ASP A 410 -4.93 -2.30 -2.99
CA ASP A 410 -4.37 -1.11 -2.35
C ASP A 410 -3.97 -0.07 -3.39
N ILE A 411 -3.28 -0.47 -4.46
CA ILE A 411 -2.77 0.46 -5.48
C ILE A 411 -3.89 1.07 -6.35
N ARG A 412 -5.06 0.42 -6.42
CA ARG A 412 -6.24 0.97 -7.13
C ARG A 412 -6.65 2.35 -6.63
N CYS A 413 -6.42 2.66 -5.36
CA CYS A 413 -6.70 4.01 -4.84
C CYS A 413 -5.81 5.07 -5.53
N GLN A 414 -4.54 4.77 -5.83
CA GLN A 414 -3.66 5.65 -6.58
C GLN A 414 -4.08 5.75 -8.06
N VAL A 415 -4.51 4.64 -8.67
CA VAL A 415 -5.04 4.64 -10.04
C VAL A 415 -6.26 5.55 -10.14
N THR A 416 -7.19 5.45 -9.18
CA THR A 416 -8.38 6.31 -9.10
C THR A 416 -7.99 7.76 -8.88
N ARG A 417 -7.06 8.03 -7.95
CA ARG A 417 -6.55 9.38 -7.67
C ARG A 417 -5.95 10.01 -8.91
N ARG A 418 -5.13 9.28 -9.67
CA ARG A 418 -4.56 9.75 -10.93
C ARG A 418 -5.62 10.10 -11.97
N LYS A 419 -6.66 9.28 -12.11
CA LYS A 419 -7.77 9.53 -13.05
C LYS A 419 -8.59 10.76 -12.65
N VAL A 420 -8.77 11.00 -11.35
CA VAL A 420 -9.64 12.08 -10.82
C VAL A 420 -8.88 13.40 -10.68
N SER A 421 -7.60 13.37 -10.28
CA SER A 421 -6.83 14.57 -9.90
C SER A 421 -5.51 14.71 -10.67
N ALA A 422 -5.25 13.88 -11.68
CA ALA A 422 -4.02 13.82 -12.45
C ALA A 422 -2.77 13.59 -11.56
N GLY A 423 -1.82 14.52 -11.54
CA GLY A 423 -0.55 14.38 -10.84
C GLY A 423 -0.35 15.38 -9.69
N THR A 424 0.78 15.25 -9.02
CA THR A 424 1.26 16.19 -8.00
C THR A 424 2.18 17.24 -8.62
N ARG A 425 2.20 18.45 -8.02
CA ARG A 425 2.95 19.59 -8.55
C ARG A 425 4.16 19.98 -7.69
N SER A 426 4.23 19.51 -6.45
CA SER A 426 5.33 19.76 -5.52
C SER A 426 5.76 18.48 -4.83
N ASP A 427 7.01 18.43 -4.33
CA ASP A 427 7.54 17.26 -3.61
C ASP A 427 6.74 17.01 -2.33
N ILE A 428 6.49 18.04 -1.52
CA ILE A 428 5.69 17.94 -0.32
C ILE A 428 4.26 17.46 -0.62
N GLY A 429 3.66 17.90 -1.73
CA GLY A 429 2.33 17.42 -2.16
C GLY A 429 2.34 15.98 -2.63
N ARG A 430 3.45 15.47 -3.18
CA ARG A 430 3.66 14.06 -3.50
C ARG A 430 3.78 13.25 -2.23
N ASP A 431 4.63 13.68 -1.30
CA ASP A 431 4.93 12.97 -0.07
C ASP A 431 3.69 12.89 0.84
N CYS A 432 2.92 13.98 0.97
CA CYS A 432 1.63 13.96 1.66
C CYS A 432 0.64 13.00 0.99
N ARG A 433 0.51 13.02 -0.34
CA ARG A 433 -0.39 12.10 -1.05
C ARG A 433 -0.02 10.64 -0.76
N ASP A 434 1.26 10.29 -0.90
CA ASP A 434 1.73 8.92 -0.72
C ASP A 434 1.56 8.47 0.74
N ALA A 435 1.92 9.31 1.70
CA ALA A 435 1.74 9.03 3.13
C ALA A 435 0.27 8.79 3.48
N PHE A 436 -0.62 9.69 3.11
CA PHE A 436 -2.04 9.55 3.43
C PHE A 436 -2.73 8.38 2.70
N LEU A 437 -2.30 8.01 1.49
CA LEU A 437 -2.76 6.77 0.85
C LEU A 437 -2.40 5.56 1.71
N GLY A 438 -1.17 5.51 2.23
CA GLY A 438 -0.70 4.47 3.13
C GLY A 438 -1.47 4.43 4.44
N LEU A 439 -1.63 5.59 5.10
CA LEU A 439 -2.34 5.70 6.38
C LEU A 439 -3.81 5.27 6.27
N VAL A 440 -4.53 5.71 5.21
CA VAL A 440 -5.93 5.28 4.96
C VAL A 440 -6.02 3.76 4.82
N LYS A 441 -5.13 3.16 4.03
CA LYS A 441 -5.13 1.71 3.80
C LYS A 441 -4.70 0.93 5.04
N THR A 442 -3.72 1.42 5.77
CA THR A 442 -3.26 0.82 7.03
C THR A 442 -4.36 0.86 8.09
N CYS A 443 -5.03 2.00 8.27
CA CYS A 443 -6.18 2.08 9.17
C CYS A 443 -7.24 1.02 8.81
N ALA A 444 -7.61 0.90 7.54
CA ALA A 444 -8.59 -0.10 7.09
C ALA A 444 -8.14 -1.56 7.38
N LYS A 445 -6.85 -1.88 7.17
CA LYS A 445 -6.28 -3.20 7.48
C LYS A 445 -6.26 -3.49 9.00
N LEU A 446 -6.10 -2.46 9.79
CA LEU A 446 -6.13 -2.53 11.26
C LEU A 446 -7.55 -2.41 11.85
N GLU A 447 -8.58 -2.32 11.01
CA GLU A 447 -10.00 -2.15 11.41
C GLU A 447 -10.25 -0.85 12.19
N ILE A 448 -9.44 0.19 11.91
CA ILE A 448 -9.56 1.52 12.47
C ILE A 448 -10.27 2.42 11.46
N ALA A 449 -11.33 3.12 11.89
CA ALA A 449 -11.93 4.14 11.05
C ALA A 449 -10.93 5.29 10.83
N PHE A 450 -10.63 5.61 9.58
CA PHE A 450 -9.69 6.71 9.28
C PHE A 450 -10.18 8.06 9.81
N TRP A 451 -11.49 8.22 9.90
CA TRP A 451 -12.12 9.35 10.58
C TRP A 451 -11.69 9.46 12.04
N ASP A 452 -11.74 8.37 12.80
CA ASP A 452 -11.37 8.36 14.23
C ASP A 452 -9.86 8.51 14.43
N TYR A 453 -9.06 7.89 13.57
CA TYR A 453 -7.61 8.10 13.51
C TYR A 453 -7.25 9.59 13.36
N LEU A 454 -7.85 10.30 12.40
CA LEU A 454 -7.64 11.73 12.25
C LEU A 454 -8.15 12.53 13.45
N GLY A 455 -9.26 12.10 14.05
CA GLY A 455 -9.82 12.74 15.25
C GLY A 455 -8.85 12.72 16.42
N ASP A 456 -8.23 11.60 16.68
CA ASP A 456 -7.21 11.44 17.72
C ASP A 456 -5.98 12.30 17.41
N ARG A 457 -5.43 12.21 16.19
CA ARG A 457 -4.22 12.97 15.79
C ARG A 457 -4.41 14.49 15.82
N PHE A 458 -5.63 14.98 15.64
CA PHE A 458 -5.99 16.41 15.79
C PHE A 458 -6.52 16.76 17.17
N VAL A 459 -6.46 15.85 18.13
CA VAL A 459 -6.96 16.08 19.52
C VAL A 459 -8.40 16.61 19.51
N VAL A 460 -9.25 16.02 18.66
CA VAL A 460 -10.65 16.40 18.57
C VAL A 460 -11.37 15.97 19.84
N PRO A 461 -12.07 16.88 20.55
CA PRO A 461 -12.79 16.54 21.77
C PRO A 461 -13.78 15.39 21.60
N GLY A 462 -13.77 14.43 22.54
CA GLY A 462 -14.65 13.25 22.52
C GLY A 462 -14.19 12.11 21.60
N CYS A 463 -13.05 12.22 20.92
CA CYS A 463 -12.47 11.11 20.19
C CYS A 463 -11.73 10.14 21.10
N GLN A 464 -11.82 8.84 20.76
CA GLN A 464 -11.09 7.80 21.45
C GLN A 464 -9.61 7.87 21.08
N ALA A 465 -8.72 7.67 22.09
CA ALA A 465 -7.29 7.58 21.86
C ALA A 465 -6.93 6.35 21.01
N ILE A 466 -6.15 6.56 19.97
CA ILE A 466 -5.68 5.51 19.06
C ILE A 466 -4.15 5.43 19.16
N PRO A 467 -3.59 4.30 19.60
CA PRO A 467 -2.14 4.12 19.64
C PRO A 467 -1.50 4.38 18.28
N PRO A 468 -0.22 4.79 18.21
CA PRO A 468 0.50 4.91 16.96
C PRO A 468 0.39 3.64 16.12
N LEU A 469 0.08 3.77 14.83
CA LEU A 469 -0.09 2.62 13.92
C LEU A 469 1.10 1.65 13.92
N PRO A 470 2.38 2.12 13.99
CA PRO A 470 3.52 1.24 14.11
C PRO A 470 3.45 0.29 15.31
N LYS A 471 2.98 0.77 16.48
CA LYS A 471 2.82 -0.07 17.68
C LYS A 471 1.77 -1.16 17.48
N ILE A 472 0.66 -0.82 16.83
CA ILE A 472 -0.42 -1.79 16.56
C ILE A 472 0.07 -2.86 15.57
N ILE A 473 0.83 -2.48 14.54
CA ILE A 473 1.41 -3.41 13.56
C ILE A 473 2.34 -4.40 14.26
N LEU A 474 3.27 -3.90 15.09
CA LEU A 474 4.20 -4.76 15.83
C LEU A 474 3.47 -5.69 16.81
N ALA A 475 2.41 -5.23 17.45
CA ALA A 475 1.60 -6.07 18.33
C ALA A 475 0.88 -7.19 17.57
N ARG A 476 0.25 -6.87 16.42
CA ARG A 476 -0.43 -7.88 15.57
C ARG A 476 0.53 -8.89 14.93
N ALA A 477 1.73 -8.46 14.58
CA ALA A 477 2.74 -9.37 14.02
C ALA A 477 3.27 -10.40 15.04
N ARG A 478 3.13 -10.13 16.33
CA ARG A 478 3.52 -11.05 17.42
C ARG A 478 2.38 -11.98 17.86
N SER A 479 1.15 -11.67 17.47
CA SER A 479 0.00 -12.53 17.76
C SER A 479 -0.08 -13.64 16.70
N PRO A 480 -0.11 -14.92 17.07
CA PRO A 480 -0.11 -16.07 16.16
C PRO A 480 -1.39 -16.14 15.30
#